data_81efbf187b614ceaa958aed52571bece
#
_entry.id   81efbf187b614ceaa958aed52571bece
#
_cell.length_a   1.000
_cell.length_b   1.000
_cell.length_c   1.000
_cell.angle_alpha   90.00
_cell.angle_beta   90.00
_cell.angle_gamma   90.00
#
_symmetry.space_group_name_H-M   'P 1'
#
loop_
_entity.id
_entity.type
_entity.pdbx_description
1 polymer ?
#
loop_
_entity_poly.entity_id
_entity_poly.type
_entity_poly.pdbx_seq_one_letter_code
_entity_poly.pdbx_strand_id
1 'polypeptide(L)'
;MQALIQLDSLAKDAILFVVDEDDKLIGSLTDGDVRRGLIKGLTTSDPVSNIIQSNPRFLRKGEMAIDKVIEYREGNFRILPILDKDNKVVNVINFRETRSYLPVDAVIMAGGRGQRLKPLTDSIPKPLLKIGDKPIMEHNVDRLALYGIDDFWFSVKYLGEQIENYFGNGENKNVQIRYVWEEEPLGTIGAVSKIDDFEHDYVLVTNSDVLTNLDYEHFFIDFINKDVDFAVVTIPYEVNIPYAVLETANGHVQSFKEKPTYTYYSNGGIYLMKREVLKFLPKGTYFNTTDLMEKLLEEGCKVLSYPLAGYWLDVGKHEDFEKAQKDILQIKF
;
A
#
# COMPACT_ATOMS: atom_id res chain seq x y z
N MET A 1 -6.87 -16.64 -35.49
CA MET A 1 -7.18 -17.80 -34.61
C MET A 1 -6.49 -17.73 -33.27
N GLN A 2 -5.21 -17.48 -33.17
CA GLN A 2 -4.42 -17.44 -31.93
C GLN A 2 -4.99 -16.44 -30.89
N ALA A 3 -5.33 -15.21 -31.31
CA ALA A 3 -5.93 -14.20 -30.45
C ALA A 3 -7.31 -14.62 -29.86
N LEU A 4 -8.11 -15.35 -30.62
CA LEU A 4 -9.40 -15.89 -30.12
C LEU A 4 -9.18 -16.90 -29.01
N ILE A 5 -8.19 -17.79 -29.14
CA ILE A 5 -7.85 -18.77 -28.10
C ILE A 5 -7.41 -18.06 -26.81
N GLN A 6 -6.61 -17.00 -26.95
CA GLN A 6 -6.16 -16.21 -25.81
C GLN A 6 -7.33 -15.46 -25.15
N LEU A 7 -8.22 -14.83 -25.93
CA LEU A 7 -9.43 -14.16 -25.39
C LEU A 7 -10.33 -15.15 -24.64
N ASP A 8 -10.55 -16.34 -25.19
CA ASP A 8 -11.36 -17.38 -24.57
C ASP A 8 -10.76 -17.82 -23.22
N SER A 9 -9.43 -17.95 -23.13
CA SER A 9 -8.75 -18.31 -21.89
C SER A 9 -8.89 -17.26 -20.77
N LEU A 10 -9.08 -15.98 -21.13
CA LEU A 10 -9.27 -14.88 -20.18
C LEU A 10 -10.74 -14.76 -19.69
N ALA A 11 -11.65 -15.50 -20.27
CA ALA A 11 -13.07 -15.56 -19.89
C ALA A 11 -13.71 -14.17 -19.71
N LYS A 12 -14.14 -13.84 -18.48
CA LYS A 12 -14.81 -12.55 -18.16
C LYS A 12 -13.91 -11.32 -18.37
N ASP A 13 -12.59 -11.50 -18.42
CA ASP A 13 -11.58 -10.44 -18.56
C ASP A 13 -10.97 -10.39 -19.96
N ALA A 14 -11.75 -10.87 -20.96
CA ALA A 14 -11.35 -11.03 -22.35
C ALA A 14 -10.97 -9.71 -23.06
N ILE A 15 -9.76 -9.23 -22.78
CA ILE A 15 -9.08 -8.16 -23.49
C ILE A 15 -7.60 -8.53 -23.66
N LEU A 16 -7.06 -8.30 -24.85
CA LEU A 16 -5.64 -8.42 -25.15
C LEU A 16 -5.06 -7.05 -25.45
N PHE A 17 -3.86 -6.80 -24.94
CA PHE A 17 -3.05 -5.66 -25.34
C PHE A 17 -2.04 -6.15 -26.39
N VAL A 18 -2.10 -5.54 -27.55
CA VAL A 18 -1.28 -5.91 -28.70
C VAL A 18 -0.06 -5.01 -28.72
N VAL A 19 1.11 -5.61 -28.79
CA VAL A 19 2.40 -4.92 -28.80
C VAL A 19 3.13 -5.18 -30.14
N ASP A 20 4.06 -4.31 -30.49
CA ASP A 20 4.96 -4.48 -31.61
C ASP A 20 6.17 -5.36 -31.24
N GLU A 21 7.15 -5.46 -32.18
CA GLU A 21 8.39 -6.25 -31.99
C GLU A 21 9.29 -5.69 -30.87
N ASP A 22 9.11 -4.43 -30.49
CA ASP A 22 9.82 -3.75 -29.38
C ASP A 22 9.06 -3.80 -28.05
N ASP A 23 7.96 -4.57 -27.94
CA ASP A 23 7.03 -4.65 -26.79
C ASP A 23 6.24 -3.37 -26.53
N LYS A 24 6.15 -2.44 -27.48
CA LYS A 24 5.37 -1.20 -27.34
C LYS A 24 3.91 -1.44 -27.66
N LEU A 25 3.02 -0.85 -26.87
CA LEU A 25 1.57 -0.94 -27.05
C LEU A 25 1.13 -0.32 -28.38
N ILE A 26 0.53 -1.11 -29.27
CA ILE A 26 -0.04 -0.65 -30.55
C ILE A 26 -1.57 -0.71 -30.59
N GLY A 27 -2.19 -1.43 -29.66
CA GLY A 27 -3.63 -1.51 -29.63
C GLY A 27 -4.20 -2.44 -28.56
N SER A 28 -5.53 -2.49 -28.48
CA SER A 28 -6.26 -3.48 -27.68
C SER A 28 -7.22 -4.26 -28.55
N LEU A 29 -7.57 -5.47 -28.12
CA LEU A 29 -8.48 -6.37 -28.80
C LEU A 29 -9.44 -7.02 -27.81
N THR A 30 -10.73 -6.93 -28.07
CA THR A 30 -11.79 -7.57 -27.30
C THR A 30 -12.63 -8.50 -28.19
N ASP A 31 -13.46 -9.36 -27.59
CA ASP A 31 -14.46 -10.15 -28.33
C ASP A 31 -15.35 -9.29 -29.23
N GLY A 32 -15.69 -8.08 -28.75
CA GLY A 32 -16.46 -7.13 -29.52
C GLY A 32 -15.77 -6.68 -30.80
N ASP A 33 -14.44 -6.49 -30.74
CA ASP A 33 -13.63 -6.09 -31.91
C ASP A 33 -13.54 -7.23 -32.90
N VAL A 34 -13.31 -8.44 -32.45
CA VAL A 34 -13.30 -9.66 -33.30
C VAL A 34 -14.64 -9.82 -34.00
N ARG A 35 -15.75 -9.76 -33.25
CA ARG A 35 -17.10 -9.88 -33.84
C ARG A 35 -17.36 -8.80 -34.90
N ARG A 36 -16.96 -7.55 -34.65
CA ARG A 36 -17.08 -6.45 -35.62
C ARG A 36 -16.24 -6.69 -36.86
N GLY A 37 -15.04 -7.25 -36.71
CA GLY A 37 -14.14 -7.63 -37.82
C GLY A 37 -14.80 -8.70 -38.69
N LEU A 38 -15.33 -9.77 -38.12
CA LEU A 38 -16.02 -10.85 -38.82
C LEU A 38 -17.24 -10.33 -39.60
N ILE A 39 -18.04 -9.43 -39.04
CA ILE A 39 -19.19 -8.77 -39.68
C ILE A 39 -18.74 -7.98 -40.91
N LYS A 40 -17.53 -7.39 -40.89
CA LYS A 40 -16.94 -6.68 -42.03
C LYS A 40 -16.29 -7.59 -43.05
N GLY A 41 -16.39 -8.92 -42.89
CA GLY A 41 -15.88 -9.91 -43.84
C GLY A 41 -14.43 -10.36 -43.59
N LEU A 42 -13.82 -9.97 -42.49
CA LEU A 42 -12.52 -10.51 -42.07
C LEU A 42 -12.69 -11.96 -41.58
N THR A 43 -11.63 -12.73 -41.68
CA THR A 43 -11.57 -14.13 -41.28
C THR A 43 -10.60 -14.36 -40.12
N THR A 44 -10.62 -15.53 -39.51
CA THR A 44 -9.70 -15.91 -38.43
C THR A 44 -8.25 -16.06 -38.92
N SER A 45 -7.99 -15.98 -40.21
CA SER A 45 -6.65 -16.02 -40.82
C SER A 45 -6.06 -14.62 -41.01
N ASP A 46 -6.87 -13.58 -40.95
CA ASP A 46 -6.42 -12.19 -41.12
C ASP A 46 -5.60 -11.73 -39.91
N PRO A 47 -4.63 -10.81 -40.12
CA PRO A 47 -3.85 -10.21 -39.02
C PRO A 47 -4.71 -9.47 -38.04
N VAL A 48 -4.39 -9.54 -36.73
CA VAL A 48 -5.08 -8.84 -35.68
C VAL A 48 -5.02 -7.30 -35.81
N SER A 49 -3.97 -6.79 -36.49
CA SER A 49 -3.82 -5.36 -36.82
C SER A 49 -5.02 -4.76 -37.56
N ASN A 50 -5.80 -5.59 -38.27
CA ASN A 50 -6.98 -5.15 -39.00
C ASN A 50 -8.21 -4.92 -38.14
N ILE A 51 -8.19 -5.37 -36.89
CA ILE A 51 -9.35 -5.37 -35.98
C ILE A 51 -9.06 -4.75 -34.61
N ILE A 52 -7.80 -4.44 -34.28
CA ILE A 52 -7.46 -3.80 -32.99
C ILE A 52 -8.00 -2.40 -32.90
N GLN A 53 -8.27 -1.97 -31.68
CA GLN A 53 -8.46 -0.57 -31.33
C GLN A 53 -7.09 0.09 -31.19
N SER A 54 -6.71 0.95 -32.14
CA SER A 54 -5.36 1.54 -32.24
C SER A 54 -5.02 2.57 -31.15
N ASN A 55 -6.01 3.10 -30.41
CA ASN A 55 -5.81 4.08 -29.34
C ASN A 55 -6.46 3.57 -28.04
N PRO A 56 -5.93 2.51 -27.43
CA PRO A 56 -6.44 2.03 -26.15
C PRO A 56 -6.18 3.06 -25.05
N ARG A 57 -7.04 3.09 -24.03
CA ARG A 57 -6.76 3.83 -22.82
C ARG A 57 -5.62 3.15 -22.06
N PHE A 58 -4.76 3.95 -21.46
CA PHE A 58 -3.65 3.45 -20.65
C PHE A 58 -3.35 4.43 -19.53
N LEU A 59 -2.61 3.98 -18.52
CA LEU A 59 -1.96 4.80 -17.51
C LEU A 59 -0.44 4.71 -17.72
N ARG A 60 0.29 5.74 -17.24
CA ARG A 60 1.75 5.76 -17.36
C ARG A 60 2.38 5.65 -15.98
N LYS A 61 3.31 4.69 -15.80
CA LYS A 61 4.04 4.53 -14.54
C LYS A 61 4.84 5.82 -14.26
N GLY A 62 4.77 6.29 -13.00
CA GLY A 62 5.47 7.51 -12.56
C GLY A 62 4.76 8.85 -12.86
N GLU A 63 3.80 8.89 -13.78
CA GLU A 63 3.05 10.12 -14.14
C GLU A 63 1.59 10.08 -13.68
N MET A 64 1.23 9.12 -12.81
CA MET A 64 -0.17 8.86 -12.50
C MET A 64 -0.78 9.90 -11.57
N ALA A 65 -1.74 10.65 -12.10
CA ALA A 65 -2.68 11.40 -11.31
C ALA A 65 -3.81 10.44 -10.87
N ILE A 66 -4.06 10.32 -9.59
CA ILE A 66 -5.13 9.49 -9.02
C ILE A 66 -6.50 9.81 -9.65
N ASP A 67 -6.73 11.06 -10.03
CA ASP A 67 -7.95 11.51 -10.69
C ASP A 67 -8.23 10.75 -12.00
N LYS A 68 -7.18 10.42 -12.78
CA LYS A 68 -7.33 9.62 -14.01
C LYS A 68 -7.68 8.16 -13.71
N VAL A 69 -7.14 7.61 -12.64
CA VAL A 69 -7.47 6.24 -12.19
C VAL A 69 -8.95 6.18 -11.83
N ILE A 70 -9.43 7.17 -11.07
CA ILE A 70 -10.84 7.30 -10.67
C ILE A 70 -11.73 7.51 -11.91
N GLU A 71 -11.37 8.45 -12.80
CA GLU A 71 -12.10 8.72 -14.05
C GLU A 71 -12.28 7.44 -14.88
N TYR A 72 -11.23 6.67 -15.09
CA TYR A 72 -11.30 5.44 -15.87
C TYR A 72 -12.14 4.35 -15.17
N ARG A 73 -11.98 4.17 -13.87
CA ARG A 73 -12.77 3.22 -13.08
C ARG A 73 -14.27 3.57 -13.13
N GLU A 74 -14.64 4.83 -12.92
CA GLU A 74 -16.02 5.32 -13.00
C GLU A 74 -16.56 5.30 -14.42
N GLY A 75 -15.71 5.52 -15.42
CA GLY A 75 -16.00 5.38 -16.84
C GLY A 75 -16.20 3.93 -17.32
N ASN A 76 -16.24 2.94 -16.40
CA ASN A 76 -16.39 1.50 -16.67
C ASN A 76 -15.24 0.87 -17.50
N PHE A 77 -14.06 1.47 -17.49
CA PHE A 77 -12.86 0.81 -17.99
C PHE A 77 -12.40 -0.20 -16.93
N ARG A 78 -12.58 -1.47 -17.23
CA ARG A 78 -12.33 -2.55 -16.25
C ARG A 78 -10.87 -2.97 -16.18
N ILE A 79 -10.19 -2.94 -17.33
CA ILE A 79 -8.82 -3.40 -17.48
C ILE A 79 -8.05 -2.34 -18.27
N LEU A 80 -6.92 -1.89 -17.73
CA LEU A 80 -6.05 -0.87 -18.32
C LEU A 80 -4.59 -1.32 -18.27
N PRO A 81 -3.83 -1.12 -19.37
CA PRO A 81 -2.38 -1.33 -19.36
C PRO A 81 -1.68 -0.15 -18.70
N ILE A 82 -0.62 -0.44 -17.96
CA ILE A 82 0.34 0.52 -17.45
C ILE A 82 1.54 0.52 -18.38
N LEU A 83 1.92 1.69 -18.86
CA LEU A 83 3.06 1.84 -19.75
C LEU A 83 4.23 2.52 -19.03
N ASP A 84 5.44 2.12 -19.39
CA ASP A 84 6.65 2.87 -19.05
C ASP A 84 6.83 4.11 -19.96
N LYS A 85 7.93 4.83 -19.78
CA LYS A 85 8.31 5.99 -20.62
C LYS A 85 8.52 5.66 -22.10
N ASP A 86 8.85 4.40 -22.41
CA ASP A 86 9.12 3.92 -23.76
C ASP A 86 7.88 3.31 -24.44
N ASN A 87 6.68 3.45 -23.82
CA ASN A 87 5.40 2.89 -24.23
C ASN A 87 5.31 1.36 -24.16
N LYS A 88 6.18 0.69 -23.43
CA LYS A 88 6.07 -0.74 -23.18
C LYS A 88 5.06 -1.01 -22.07
N VAL A 89 4.33 -2.11 -22.21
CA VAL A 89 3.39 -2.57 -21.19
C VAL A 89 4.18 -3.18 -20.02
N VAL A 90 4.17 -2.54 -18.86
CA VAL A 90 4.88 -3.01 -17.66
C VAL A 90 3.95 -3.65 -16.63
N ASN A 91 2.67 -3.31 -16.66
CA ASN A 91 1.65 -3.92 -15.79
C ASN A 91 0.26 -3.78 -16.43
N VAL A 92 -0.73 -4.50 -15.88
CA VAL A 92 -2.14 -4.40 -16.27
C VAL A 92 -3.00 -4.32 -15.01
N ILE A 93 -3.79 -3.27 -14.89
CA ILE A 93 -4.76 -3.11 -13.80
C ILE A 93 -6.07 -3.79 -14.18
N ASN A 94 -6.62 -4.59 -13.27
CA ASN A 94 -7.96 -5.13 -13.35
C ASN A 94 -8.83 -4.57 -12.19
N PHE A 95 -9.67 -3.58 -12.44
CA PHE A 95 -10.54 -2.96 -11.43
C PHE A 95 -11.66 -3.89 -10.90
N ARG A 96 -11.73 -5.15 -11.34
CA ARG A 96 -12.53 -6.18 -10.67
C ARG A 96 -11.81 -6.79 -9.47
N GLU A 97 -10.47 -6.71 -9.46
CA GLU A 97 -9.59 -7.32 -8.46
C GLU A 97 -8.92 -6.26 -7.58
N THR A 98 -8.63 -5.08 -8.16
CA THR A 98 -8.05 -3.94 -7.45
C THR A 98 -9.08 -2.83 -7.25
N ARG A 99 -8.97 -2.10 -6.16
CA ARG A 99 -9.85 -0.94 -5.87
C ARG A 99 -9.35 0.33 -6.52
N SER A 100 -8.04 0.45 -6.65
CA SER A 100 -7.34 1.64 -7.14
C SER A 100 -6.02 1.25 -7.79
N TYR A 101 -5.25 2.24 -8.20
CA TYR A 101 -3.83 2.11 -8.53
C TYR A 101 -3.11 3.36 -8.02
N LEU A 102 -2.47 3.24 -6.86
CA LEU A 102 -1.81 4.34 -6.19
C LEU A 102 -0.34 4.44 -6.62
N PRO A 103 0.14 5.63 -7.01
CA PRO A 103 1.54 5.85 -7.40
C PRO A 103 2.45 5.97 -6.17
N VAL A 104 2.64 4.86 -5.45
CA VAL A 104 3.28 4.85 -4.14
C VAL A 104 4.20 3.64 -4.03
N ASP A 105 5.45 3.86 -3.60
CA ASP A 105 6.31 2.78 -3.12
C ASP A 105 5.95 2.45 -1.66
N ALA A 106 5.79 1.17 -1.35
CA ALA A 106 5.50 0.73 0.02
C ALA A 106 6.75 0.16 0.70
N VAL A 107 7.09 0.68 1.88
CA VAL A 107 8.14 0.12 2.73
C VAL A 107 7.51 -0.55 3.95
N ILE A 108 7.73 -1.87 4.11
CA ILE A 108 7.24 -2.63 5.25
C ILE A 108 8.40 -2.89 6.22
N MET A 109 8.29 -2.35 7.44
CA MET A 109 9.30 -2.49 8.48
C MET A 109 9.15 -3.84 9.19
N ALA A 110 10.03 -4.80 8.90
CA ALA A 110 9.95 -6.19 9.35
C ALA A 110 11.22 -6.70 10.09
N GLY A 111 12.13 -5.79 10.51
CA GLY A 111 13.40 -6.14 11.16
C GLY A 111 13.29 -6.51 12.65
N GLY A 112 12.14 -6.33 13.27
CA GLY A 112 11.92 -6.49 14.71
C GLY A 112 11.94 -7.95 15.21
N ARG A 113 12.47 -8.17 16.45
CA ARG A 113 12.55 -9.50 17.07
C ARG A 113 11.23 -10.04 17.64
N GLY A 114 10.20 -9.20 17.81
CA GLY A 114 8.91 -9.63 18.37
C GLY A 114 8.98 -10.21 19.79
N GLN A 115 9.89 -9.71 20.66
CA GLN A 115 10.19 -10.30 21.98
C GLN A 115 8.98 -10.51 22.89
N ARG A 116 7.96 -9.63 22.78
CA ARG A 116 6.73 -9.72 23.58
C ARG A 116 5.80 -10.87 23.20
N LEU A 117 6.07 -11.52 22.05
CA LEU A 117 5.32 -12.69 21.56
C LEU A 117 6.05 -14.01 21.77
N LYS A 118 7.18 -14.03 22.50
CA LYS A 118 7.87 -15.27 22.86
C LYS A 118 6.93 -16.21 23.64
N PRO A 119 7.00 -17.53 23.42
CA PRO A 119 7.99 -18.26 22.59
C PRO A 119 7.65 -18.36 21.10
N LEU A 120 6.52 -17.81 20.62
CA LEU A 120 6.08 -17.90 19.22
C LEU A 120 7.13 -17.36 18.23
N THR A 121 7.87 -16.34 18.67
CA THR A 121 8.87 -15.65 17.85
C THR A 121 10.30 -16.15 18.03
N ASP A 122 10.51 -17.28 18.72
CA ASP A 122 11.87 -17.83 18.90
C ASP A 122 12.41 -18.48 17.61
N SER A 123 11.53 -19.05 16.77
CA SER A 123 11.89 -19.74 15.53
C SER A 123 11.21 -19.20 14.27
N ILE A 124 10.19 -18.36 14.43
CA ILE A 124 9.42 -17.75 13.33
C ILE A 124 9.45 -16.24 13.54
N PRO A 125 9.85 -15.41 12.54
CA PRO A 125 9.81 -13.97 12.70
C PRO A 125 8.37 -13.48 12.83
N LYS A 126 8.13 -12.48 13.68
CA LYS A 126 6.79 -11.93 13.95
C LYS A 126 5.95 -11.68 12.69
N PRO A 127 6.50 -11.10 11.60
CA PRO A 127 5.75 -10.87 10.36
C PRO A 127 5.17 -12.14 9.73
N LEU A 128 5.79 -13.31 9.98
CA LEU A 128 5.33 -14.60 9.46
C LEU A 128 4.43 -15.39 10.41
N LEU A 129 4.12 -14.88 11.60
CA LEU A 129 3.10 -15.49 12.46
C LEU A 129 1.75 -15.42 11.75
N LYS A 130 1.05 -16.56 11.67
CA LYS A 130 -0.23 -16.65 10.96
C LYS A 130 -1.37 -16.10 11.79
N ILE A 131 -2.19 -15.27 11.15
CA ILE A 131 -3.52 -14.86 11.61
C ILE A 131 -4.52 -15.44 10.60
N GLY A 132 -5.32 -16.40 11.06
CA GLY A 132 -6.10 -17.22 10.15
C GLY A 132 -5.19 -18.14 9.31
N ASP A 133 -5.33 -18.08 8.01
CA ASP A 133 -4.58 -18.91 7.05
C ASP A 133 -3.27 -18.28 6.56
N LYS A 134 -3.10 -16.96 6.74
CA LYS A 134 -1.97 -16.18 6.20
C LYS A 134 -1.10 -15.52 7.27
N PRO A 135 0.20 -15.29 7.00
CA PRO A 135 1.05 -14.44 7.82
C PRO A 135 0.50 -13.02 8.02
N ILE A 136 0.80 -12.40 9.17
CA ILE A 136 0.39 -11.01 9.46
C ILE A 136 0.82 -10.07 8.33
N MET A 137 2.08 -10.16 7.91
CA MET A 137 2.64 -9.30 6.87
C MET A 137 2.00 -9.54 5.50
N GLU A 138 1.53 -10.76 5.22
CA GLU A 138 0.86 -11.06 3.96
C GLU A 138 -0.50 -10.38 3.86
N HIS A 139 -1.23 -10.24 4.98
CA HIS A 139 -2.45 -9.45 5.01
C HIS A 139 -2.17 -7.98 4.62
N ASN A 140 -1.04 -7.41 5.08
CA ASN A 140 -0.63 -6.05 4.72
C ASN A 140 -0.28 -5.93 3.25
N VAL A 141 0.51 -6.87 2.71
CA VAL A 141 0.87 -6.89 1.28
C VAL A 141 -0.38 -7.01 0.40
N ASP A 142 -1.26 -7.98 0.71
CA ASP A 142 -2.51 -8.18 -0.04
C ASP A 142 -3.41 -6.93 0.02
N ARG A 143 -3.47 -6.28 1.18
CA ARG A 143 -4.24 -5.04 1.35
C ARG A 143 -3.70 -3.90 0.52
N LEU A 144 -2.39 -3.68 0.52
CA LEU A 144 -1.74 -2.64 -0.28
C LEU A 144 -1.86 -2.93 -1.77
N ALA A 145 -1.64 -4.19 -2.19
CA ALA A 145 -1.83 -4.61 -3.57
C ALA A 145 -3.28 -4.45 -4.06
N LEU A 146 -4.28 -4.60 -3.18
CA LEU A 146 -5.69 -4.32 -3.50
C LEU A 146 -5.91 -2.85 -3.93
N TYR A 147 -5.08 -1.93 -3.45
CA TYR A 147 -5.08 -0.52 -3.87
C TYR A 147 -4.09 -0.23 -4.99
N GLY A 148 -3.56 -1.30 -5.64
CA GLY A 148 -2.66 -1.19 -6.79
C GLY A 148 -1.27 -0.70 -6.46
N ILE A 149 -0.84 -0.80 -5.21
CA ILE A 149 0.57 -0.61 -4.83
C ILE A 149 1.31 -1.88 -5.22
N ASP A 150 2.24 -1.77 -6.16
CA ASP A 150 2.94 -2.91 -6.76
C ASP A 150 4.47 -2.87 -6.57
N ASP A 151 5.02 -1.78 -6.04
CA ASP A 151 6.44 -1.63 -5.69
C ASP A 151 6.64 -1.69 -4.17
N PHE A 152 7.29 -2.74 -3.69
CA PHE A 152 7.52 -3.00 -2.26
C PHE A 152 8.99 -3.07 -1.90
N TRP A 153 9.32 -2.53 -0.73
CA TRP A 153 10.59 -2.69 -0.04
C TRP A 153 10.35 -3.29 1.34
N PHE A 154 11.00 -4.40 1.65
CA PHE A 154 10.93 -5.01 2.97
C PHE A 154 12.22 -4.77 3.73
N SER A 155 12.14 -4.02 4.84
CA SER A 155 13.25 -3.91 5.77
C SER A 155 13.28 -5.13 6.67
N VAL A 156 14.36 -5.92 6.59
CA VAL A 156 14.49 -7.20 7.28
C VAL A 156 15.79 -7.29 8.09
N LYS A 157 15.74 -8.04 9.19
CA LYS A 157 16.89 -8.34 10.05
C LYS A 157 16.74 -9.70 10.74
N TYR A 158 15.96 -9.75 11.83
CA TYR A 158 15.78 -10.96 12.63
C TYR A 158 15.01 -12.02 11.83
N LEU A 159 15.67 -13.17 11.59
CA LEU A 159 15.13 -14.25 10.76
C LEU A 159 14.64 -13.78 9.38
N GLY A 160 15.27 -12.73 8.83
CA GLY A 160 14.90 -12.08 7.57
C GLY A 160 14.92 -13.03 6.38
N GLU A 161 15.82 -14.02 6.36
CA GLU A 161 15.87 -15.07 5.33
C GLU A 161 14.56 -15.86 5.21
N GLN A 162 13.84 -16.06 6.32
CA GLN A 162 12.53 -16.73 6.27
C GLN A 162 11.50 -15.84 5.58
N ILE A 163 11.55 -14.51 5.77
CA ILE A 163 10.67 -13.55 5.13
C ILE A 163 10.97 -13.52 3.62
N GLU A 164 12.24 -13.43 3.25
CA GLU A 164 12.68 -13.43 1.86
C GLU A 164 12.30 -14.76 1.15
N ASN A 165 12.51 -15.91 1.79
CA ASN A 165 12.12 -17.20 1.24
C ASN A 165 10.58 -17.34 1.08
N TYR A 166 9.79 -16.71 1.95
CA TYR A 166 8.33 -16.76 1.88
C TYR A 166 7.76 -15.92 0.74
N PHE A 167 8.22 -14.69 0.60
CA PHE A 167 7.65 -13.72 -0.36
C PHE A 167 8.37 -13.73 -1.72
N GLY A 168 9.64 -14.16 -1.76
CA GLY A 168 10.47 -14.11 -2.97
C GLY A 168 10.55 -12.69 -3.55
N ASN A 169 10.48 -12.57 -4.85
CA ASN A 169 10.45 -11.28 -5.56
C ASN A 169 9.02 -10.71 -5.76
N GLY A 170 7.99 -11.40 -5.27
CA GLY A 170 6.60 -10.94 -5.34
C GLY A 170 5.82 -11.35 -6.60
N GLU A 171 6.45 -12.07 -7.57
CA GLU A 171 5.78 -12.50 -8.81
C GLU A 171 4.45 -13.23 -8.58
N ASN A 172 4.36 -14.06 -7.55
CA ASN A 172 3.14 -14.82 -7.22
C ASN A 172 1.96 -13.92 -6.80
N LYS A 173 2.21 -12.65 -6.54
CA LYS A 173 1.23 -11.65 -6.12
C LYS A 173 1.09 -10.50 -7.14
N ASN A 174 1.76 -10.61 -8.28
CA ASN A 174 1.85 -9.56 -9.30
C ASN A 174 2.38 -8.23 -8.75
N VAL A 175 3.34 -8.30 -7.83
CA VAL A 175 4.02 -7.15 -7.23
C VAL A 175 5.54 -7.34 -7.35
N GLN A 176 6.30 -6.27 -7.22
CA GLN A 176 7.74 -6.31 -7.13
C GLN A 176 8.18 -6.13 -5.68
N ILE A 177 8.94 -7.08 -5.13
CA ILE A 177 9.46 -7.02 -3.78
C ILE A 177 10.99 -6.95 -3.81
N ARG A 178 11.54 -5.94 -3.15
CA ARG A 178 12.97 -5.75 -2.93
C ARG A 178 13.24 -5.75 -1.42
N TYR A 179 14.47 -6.06 -1.01
CA TYR A 179 14.84 -6.24 0.39
C TYR A 179 15.91 -5.26 0.81
N VAL A 180 15.74 -4.65 1.99
CA VAL A 180 16.75 -3.86 2.68
C VAL A 180 17.17 -4.59 3.93
N TRP A 181 18.41 -5.06 3.96
CA TRP A 181 18.97 -5.75 5.10
C TRP A 181 19.59 -4.76 6.10
N GLU A 182 19.15 -4.88 7.36
CA GLU A 182 19.69 -4.11 8.48
C GLU A 182 20.81 -4.92 9.16
N GLU A 183 22.04 -4.45 9.13
CA GLU A 183 23.14 -5.05 9.88
C GLU A 183 22.94 -4.81 11.38
N GLU A 184 22.63 -3.56 11.74
CA GLU A 184 22.24 -3.13 13.09
C GLU A 184 20.79 -2.62 13.08
N PRO A 185 20.09 -2.61 14.25
CA PRO A 185 18.75 -2.03 14.31
C PRO A 185 18.77 -0.57 13.91
N LEU A 186 17.96 -0.19 12.92
CA LEU A 186 17.88 1.17 12.40
C LEU A 186 16.65 1.95 12.88
N GLY A 187 15.94 1.46 13.89
CA GLY A 187 14.73 2.09 14.41
C GLY A 187 13.50 1.84 13.54
N THR A 188 12.51 2.70 13.63
CA THR A 188 11.23 2.49 12.95
C THR A 188 11.17 3.06 11.53
N ILE A 189 12.22 3.83 11.10
CA ILE A 189 12.27 4.38 9.74
C ILE A 189 13.70 4.48 9.16
N GLY A 190 14.73 4.31 9.97
CA GLY A 190 16.12 4.53 9.52
C GLY A 190 16.55 3.66 8.35
N ALA A 191 15.98 2.44 8.21
CA ALA A 191 16.27 1.57 7.06
C ALA A 191 15.82 2.17 5.72
N VAL A 192 14.80 3.03 5.71
CA VAL A 192 14.31 3.71 4.50
C VAL A 192 15.39 4.58 3.86
N SER A 193 16.32 5.12 4.67
CA SER A 193 17.45 5.93 4.19
C SER A 193 18.47 5.16 3.32
N LYS A 194 18.39 3.83 3.30
CA LYS A 194 19.25 2.96 2.48
C LYS A 194 18.67 2.69 1.09
N ILE A 195 17.45 3.13 0.83
CA ILE A 195 16.74 2.93 -0.45
C ILE A 195 16.99 4.16 -1.31
N ASP A 196 17.66 3.99 -2.43
CA ASP A 196 17.96 5.08 -3.37
C ASP A 196 17.04 5.03 -4.62
N ASP A 197 16.42 3.85 -4.92
CA ASP A 197 15.71 3.57 -6.18
C ASP A 197 14.18 3.47 -6.00
N PHE A 198 13.55 4.50 -5.43
CA PHE A 198 12.09 4.62 -5.43
C PHE A 198 11.56 4.96 -6.82
N GLU A 199 10.51 4.27 -7.23
CA GLU A 199 9.86 4.44 -8.53
C GLU A 199 8.90 5.64 -8.56
N HIS A 200 8.33 6.00 -7.39
CA HIS A 200 7.28 7.01 -7.25
C HIS A 200 7.74 8.23 -6.43
N ASP A 201 6.96 9.30 -6.51
CA ASP A 201 7.18 10.52 -5.74
C ASP A 201 6.61 10.44 -4.32
N TYR A 202 5.87 9.38 -4.02
CA TYR A 202 5.25 9.14 -2.72
C TYR A 202 5.72 7.81 -2.14
N VAL A 203 5.99 7.82 -0.84
CA VAL A 203 6.43 6.64 -0.09
C VAL A 203 5.49 6.38 1.08
N LEU A 204 4.97 5.17 1.15
CA LEU A 204 4.19 4.69 2.28
C LEU A 204 5.08 3.80 3.14
N VAL A 205 5.22 4.12 4.42
CA VAL A 205 5.94 3.29 5.38
C VAL A 205 4.94 2.69 6.36
N THR A 206 5.00 1.39 6.58
CA THR A 206 4.11 0.71 7.54
C THR A 206 4.85 -0.32 8.36
N ASN A 207 4.41 -0.50 9.61
CA ASN A 207 4.85 -1.62 10.41
C ASN A 207 4.28 -2.94 9.84
N SER A 208 5.05 -4.02 9.94
CA SER A 208 4.67 -5.36 9.43
C SER A 208 3.60 -6.07 10.25
N ASP A 209 3.26 -5.55 11.43
CA ASP A 209 2.43 -6.17 12.46
C ASP A 209 1.07 -5.48 12.68
N VAL A 210 0.72 -4.54 11.82
CA VAL A 210 -0.54 -3.80 11.87
C VAL A 210 -1.58 -4.49 10.98
N LEU A 211 -2.72 -4.85 11.57
CA LEU A 211 -3.90 -5.27 10.82
C LEU A 211 -4.89 -4.10 10.74
N THR A 212 -5.31 -3.74 9.52
CA THR A 212 -6.20 -2.60 9.32
C THR A 212 -7.09 -2.76 8.09
N ASN A 213 -8.26 -2.13 8.12
CA ASN A 213 -9.12 -1.94 6.96
C ASN A 213 -9.07 -0.50 6.41
N LEU A 214 -7.97 0.21 6.65
CA LEU A 214 -7.74 1.56 6.13
C LEU A 214 -8.04 1.64 4.62
N ASP A 215 -8.79 2.65 4.22
CA ASP A 215 -8.96 3.02 2.82
C ASP A 215 -7.74 3.83 2.36
N TYR A 216 -6.81 3.16 1.69
CA TYR A 216 -5.56 3.79 1.24
C TYR A 216 -5.78 4.80 0.11
N GLU A 217 -6.82 4.63 -0.72
CA GLU A 217 -7.16 5.61 -1.76
C GLU A 217 -7.65 6.91 -1.11
N HIS A 218 -8.59 6.81 -0.17
CA HIS A 218 -9.07 7.99 0.54
C HIS A 218 -7.96 8.68 1.34
N PHE A 219 -7.09 7.91 1.98
CA PHE A 219 -5.92 8.43 2.70
C PHE A 219 -4.97 9.19 1.76
N PHE A 220 -4.69 8.62 0.58
CA PHE A 220 -3.84 9.26 -0.44
C PHE A 220 -4.48 10.54 -1.00
N ILE A 221 -5.78 10.50 -1.31
CA ILE A 221 -6.52 11.67 -1.80
C ILE A 221 -6.51 12.81 -0.77
N ASP A 222 -6.74 12.49 0.51
CA ASP A 222 -6.72 13.51 1.58
C ASP A 222 -5.33 14.12 1.73
N PHE A 223 -4.28 13.30 1.63
CA PHE A 223 -2.88 13.74 1.62
C PHE A 223 -2.60 14.75 0.50
N ILE A 224 -3.01 14.42 -0.74
CA ILE A 224 -2.80 15.28 -1.91
C ILE A 224 -3.61 16.58 -1.80
N ASN A 225 -4.91 16.47 -1.47
CA ASN A 225 -5.80 17.63 -1.42
C ASN A 225 -5.41 18.64 -0.34
N LYS A 226 -4.81 18.20 0.76
CA LYS A 226 -4.30 19.07 1.82
C LYS A 226 -2.90 19.61 1.54
N ASP A 227 -2.27 19.17 0.46
CA ASP A 227 -0.90 19.54 0.08
C ASP A 227 0.06 19.45 1.27
N VAL A 228 0.12 18.27 1.89
CA VAL A 228 1.00 18.01 3.03
C VAL A 228 2.26 17.26 2.60
N ASP A 229 3.30 17.31 3.43
CA ASP A 229 4.59 16.69 3.13
C ASP A 229 4.70 15.30 3.77
N PHE A 230 4.01 15.12 4.90
CA PHE A 230 3.98 13.89 5.68
C PHE A 230 2.61 13.71 6.33
N ALA A 231 2.11 12.49 6.36
CA ALA A 231 0.89 12.13 7.07
C ALA A 231 1.09 10.87 7.92
N VAL A 232 0.52 10.86 9.10
CA VAL A 232 0.48 9.70 9.99
C VAL A 232 -0.97 9.28 10.21
N VAL A 233 -1.25 8.00 10.03
CA VAL A 233 -2.53 7.41 10.45
C VAL A 233 -2.56 7.41 11.98
N THR A 234 -3.60 8.00 12.54
CA THR A 234 -3.75 8.11 13.99
C THR A 234 -4.99 7.37 14.48
N ILE A 235 -4.87 6.77 15.65
CA ILE A 235 -5.92 6.00 16.29
C ILE A 235 -6.47 6.79 17.44
N PRO A 236 -7.79 7.13 17.45
CA PRO A 236 -8.39 7.82 18.56
C PRO A 236 -8.38 6.93 19.81
N TYR A 237 -7.86 7.47 20.90
CA TYR A 237 -7.84 6.84 22.22
C TYR A 237 -8.60 7.70 23.21
N GLU A 238 -9.72 7.17 23.69
CA GLU A 238 -10.59 7.88 24.63
C GLU A 238 -10.23 7.55 26.07
N VAL A 239 -10.01 8.59 26.88
CA VAL A 239 -9.82 8.51 28.32
C VAL A 239 -11.04 9.10 29.00
N ASN A 240 -11.87 8.24 29.57
CA ASN A 240 -13.03 8.64 30.34
C ASN A 240 -12.63 8.83 31.81
N ILE A 241 -12.76 10.04 32.34
CA ILE A 241 -12.53 10.31 33.79
C ILE A 241 -13.88 10.28 34.49
N PRO A 242 -14.12 9.32 35.42
CA PRO A 242 -15.44 9.14 36.03
C PRO A 242 -15.74 10.17 37.11
N TYR A 243 -14.91 11.20 37.26
CA TYR A 243 -15.02 12.26 38.28
C TYR A 243 -14.93 13.64 37.63
N ALA A 244 -15.34 14.69 38.37
CA ALA A 244 -15.06 16.06 37.97
C ALA A 244 -13.55 16.32 37.96
N VAL A 245 -13.04 16.86 36.86
CA VAL A 245 -11.63 17.29 36.71
C VAL A 245 -11.58 18.79 37.02
N LEU A 246 -10.79 19.16 38.01
CA LEU A 246 -10.58 20.55 38.44
C LEU A 246 -9.32 21.11 37.78
N GLU A 247 -9.41 22.27 37.16
CA GLU A 247 -8.27 23.07 36.74
C GLU A 247 -7.89 24.04 37.85
N THR A 248 -6.67 23.96 38.33
CA THR A 248 -6.23 24.76 39.51
C THR A 248 -5.01 25.61 39.16
N ALA A 249 -4.96 26.82 39.72
CA ALA A 249 -3.79 27.69 39.72
C ALA A 249 -3.54 28.23 41.12
N ASN A 250 -2.31 28.11 41.62
CA ASN A 250 -1.90 28.54 42.94
C ASN A 250 -2.82 27.99 44.08
N GLY A 251 -3.31 26.75 43.95
CA GLY A 251 -4.19 26.09 44.91
C GLY A 251 -5.67 26.49 44.84
N HIS A 252 -6.05 27.39 43.94
CA HIS A 252 -7.44 27.80 43.71
C HIS A 252 -8.01 27.15 42.47
N VAL A 253 -9.28 26.67 42.55
CA VAL A 253 -10.01 26.14 41.40
C VAL A 253 -10.36 27.30 40.47
N GLN A 254 -9.96 27.15 39.20
CA GLN A 254 -10.23 28.10 38.10
C GLN A 254 -11.42 27.68 37.28
N SER A 255 -11.51 26.38 36.96
CA SER A 255 -12.59 25.79 36.22
C SER A 255 -12.75 24.31 36.58
N PHE A 256 -13.84 23.68 36.14
CA PHE A 256 -13.99 22.24 36.23
C PHE A 256 -14.79 21.69 35.06
N LYS A 257 -14.56 20.39 34.76
CA LYS A 257 -15.32 19.62 33.78
C LYS A 257 -15.86 18.36 34.44
N GLU A 258 -17.19 18.16 34.37
CA GLU A 258 -17.84 17.00 34.98
C GLU A 258 -17.68 15.79 34.07
N LYS A 259 -17.08 14.71 34.58
CA LYS A 259 -16.86 13.42 33.88
C LYS A 259 -16.40 13.57 32.42
N PRO A 260 -15.32 14.30 32.16
CA PRO A 260 -14.90 14.56 30.79
C PRO A 260 -14.37 13.32 30.15
N THR A 261 -14.58 13.23 28.80
CA THR A 261 -13.88 12.32 27.92
C THR A 261 -12.82 13.12 27.16
N TYR A 262 -11.57 12.67 27.23
CA TYR A 262 -10.48 13.24 26.46
C TYR A 262 -10.10 12.27 25.34
N THR A 263 -10.06 12.76 24.11
CA THR A 263 -9.61 11.98 22.96
C THR A 263 -8.18 12.36 22.63
N TYR A 264 -7.29 11.39 22.68
CA TYR A 264 -5.92 11.50 22.23
C TYR A 264 -5.75 10.72 20.92
N TYR A 265 -4.87 11.18 20.04
CA TYR A 265 -4.59 10.52 18.78
C TYR A 265 -3.24 9.83 18.88
N SER A 266 -3.23 8.50 18.98
CA SER A 266 -2.01 7.70 19.04
C SER A 266 -1.52 7.35 17.65
N ASN A 267 -0.22 7.17 17.52
CA ASN A 267 0.45 6.80 16.27
C ASN A 267 0.03 5.38 15.84
N GLY A 268 -0.51 5.23 14.63
CA GLY A 268 -1.00 3.97 14.07
C GLY A 268 0.04 3.14 13.33
N GLY A 269 1.29 3.62 13.20
CA GLY A 269 2.36 2.87 12.53
C GLY A 269 2.23 2.79 11.00
N ILE A 270 1.46 3.69 10.39
CA ILE A 270 1.28 3.83 8.93
C ILE A 270 1.50 5.29 8.57
N TYR A 271 2.38 5.54 7.61
CA TYR A 271 2.81 6.87 7.22
C TYR A 271 2.84 7.00 5.71
N LEU A 272 2.42 8.16 5.21
CA LEU A 272 2.53 8.54 3.81
C LEU A 272 3.31 9.84 3.70
N MET A 273 4.26 9.91 2.79
CA MET A 273 5.13 11.08 2.66
C MET A 273 5.54 11.33 1.21
N LYS A 274 5.84 12.58 0.88
CA LYS A 274 6.56 12.91 -0.35
C LYS A 274 7.97 12.35 -0.28
N ARG A 275 8.48 11.76 -1.38
CA ARG A 275 9.84 11.21 -1.44
C ARG A 275 10.91 12.23 -1.02
N GLU A 276 10.71 13.51 -1.31
CA GLU A 276 11.64 14.58 -0.92
C GLU A 276 11.86 14.74 0.60
N VAL A 277 10.92 14.24 1.42
CA VAL A 277 11.03 14.20 2.89
C VAL A 277 12.18 13.30 3.34
N LEU A 278 12.53 12.29 2.53
CA LEU A 278 13.59 11.32 2.87
C LEU A 278 14.96 11.97 3.01
N LYS A 279 15.17 13.17 2.46
CA LYS A 279 16.43 13.95 2.66
C LYS A 279 16.74 14.26 4.13
N PHE A 280 15.71 14.23 4.99
CA PHE A 280 15.85 14.47 6.43
C PHE A 280 16.26 13.22 7.22
N LEU A 281 16.26 12.03 6.57
CA LEU A 281 16.72 10.79 7.20
C LEU A 281 18.24 10.71 7.14
N PRO A 282 18.93 10.58 8.29
CA PRO A 282 20.37 10.36 8.29
C PRO A 282 20.68 8.96 7.74
N LYS A 283 21.59 8.87 6.76
CA LYS A 283 21.85 7.63 6.02
C LYS A 283 22.44 6.55 6.92
N GLY A 284 21.78 5.39 6.97
CA GLY A 284 22.24 4.19 7.66
C GLY A 284 22.35 4.29 9.18
N THR A 285 21.67 5.22 9.82
CA THR A 285 21.71 5.40 11.28
C THR A 285 20.36 5.05 11.91
N TYR A 286 20.39 4.75 13.21
CA TYR A 286 19.18 4.55 14.01
C TYR A 286 18.33 5.82 14.01
N PHE A 287 17.10 5.73 13.53
CA PHE A 287 16.17 6.83 13.47
C PHE A 287 14.73 6.34 13.57
N ASN A 288 13.92 6.97 14.43
CA ASN A 288 12.53 6.63 14.56
C ASN A 288 11.65 7.58 13.74
N THR A 289 10.45 7.14 13.43
CA THR A 289 9.48 7.99 12.73
C THR A 289 9.09 9.22 13.56
N THR A 290 9.08 9.10 14.88
CA THR A 290 8.87 10.24 15.79
C THR A 290 9.98 11.28 15.66
N ASP A 291 11.23 10.84 15.55
CA ASP A 291 12.38 11.73 15.35
C ASP A 291 12.28 12.47 14.01
N LEU A 292 11.81 11.75 12.96
CA LEU A 292 11.52 12.37 11.67
C LEU A 292 10.40 13.42 11.79
N MET A 293 9.31 13.09 12.47
CA MET A 293 8.19 14.03 12.65
C MET A 293 8.63 15.31 13.38
N GLU A 294 9.42 15.19 14.45
CA GLU A 294 10.00 16.34 15.15
C GLU A 294 10.85 17.19 14.19
N LYS A 295 11.73 16.54 13.42
CA LYS A 295 12.57 17.23 12.43
C LYS A 295 11.75 17.96 11.37
N LEU A 296 10.67 17.32 10.86
CA LEU A 296 9.79 17.94 9.86
C LEU A 296 9.06 19.17 10.40
N LEU A 297 8.61 19.11 11.66
CA LEU A 297 7.97 20.26 12.32
C LEU A 297 8.95 21.41 12.53
N GLU A 298 10.22 21.13 12.91
CA GLU A 298 11.29 22.14 13.04
C GLU A 298 11.60 22.81 11.71
N GLU A 299 11.57 22.05 10.59
CA GLU A 299 11.82 22.55 9.24
C GLU A 299 10.58 23.22 8.59
N GLY A 300 9.47 23.30 9.32
CA GLY A 300 8.24 23.96 8.85
C GLY A 300 7.46 23.16 7.81
N CYS A 301 7.72 21.85 7.70
CA CYS A 301 6.95 20.95 6.84
C CYS A 301 5.54 20.73 7.38
N LYS A 302 4.59 20.47 6.46
CA LYS A 302 3.20 20.21 6.82
C LYS A 302 3.02 18.73 7.19
N VAL A 303 2.75 18.46 8.46
CA VAL A 303 2.50 17.11 9.01
C VAL A 303 1.01 16.95 9.31
N LEU A 304 0.37 15.95 8.68
CA LEU A 304 -1.05 15.64 8.84
C LEU A 304 -1.26 14.47 9.81
N SER A 305 -2.16 14.65 10.79
CA SER A 305 -2.78 13.55 11.52
C SER A 305 -4.04 13.11 10.76
N TYR A 306 -4.08 11.83 10.34
CA TYR A 306 -5.22 11.22 9.66
C TYR A 306 -5.93 10.25 10.60
N PRO A 307 -7.06 10.63 11.23
CA PRO A 307 -7.78 9.78 12.18
C PRO A 307 -8.43 8.59 11.44
N LEU A 308 -8.09 7.38 11.87
CA LEU A 308 -8.72 6.17 11.34
C LEU A 308 -10.04 5.89 12.06
N ALA A 309 -11.12 5.87 11.31
CA ALA A 309 -12.46 5.47 11.80
C ALA A 309 -12.71 3.95 11.67
N GLY A 310 -11.80 3.20 11.07
CA GLY A 310 -11.93 1.78 10.79
C GLY A 310 -11.26 0.86 11.82
N TYR A 311 -11.07 -0.39 11.42
CA TYR A 311 -10.35 -1.38 12.22
C TYR A 311 -8.84 -1.14 12.17
N TRP A 312 -8.24 -1.21 13.35
CA TRP A 312 -6.79 -1.19 13.51
C TRP A 312 -6.39 -2.03 14.73
N LEU A 313 -5.37 -2.83 14.57
CA LEU A 313 -4.79 -3.63 15.63
C LEU A 313 -3.29 -3.80 15.39
N ASP A 314 -2.46 -3.34 16.34
CA ASP A 314 -1.05 -3.71 16.44
C ASP A 314 -0.95 -5.06 17.16
N VAL A 315 -0.48 -6.08 16.47
CA VAL A 315 -0.31 -7.43 17.04
C VAL A 315 0.98 -7.48 17.87
N GLY A 316 1.03 -6.68 18.94
CA GLY A 316 2.24 -6.48 19.75
C GLY A 316 2.49 -7.52 20.84
N LYS A 317 1.47 -8.17 21.39
CA LYS A 317 1.50 -9.10 22.50
C LYS A 317 0.52 -10.26 22.31
N HIS A 318 0.56 -11.27 23.19
CA HIS A 318 -0.28 -12.48 23.05
C HIS A 318 -1.78 -12.17 23.03
N GLU A 319 -2.26 -11.25 23.85
CA GLU A 319 -3.68 -10.84 23.85
C GLU A 319 -4.11 -10.25 22.49
N ASP A 320 -3.24 -9.40 21.88
CA ASP A 320 -3.51 -8.83 20.55
C ASP A 320 -3.51 -9.92 19.47
N PHE A 321 -2.59 -10.91 19.60
CA PHE A 321 -2.53 -12.04 18.69
C PHE A 321 -3.81 -12.90 18.76
N GLU A 322 -4.28 -13.22 19.97
CA GLU A 322 -5.54 -13.95 20.18
C GLU A 322 -6.74 -13.14 19.67
N LYS A 323 -6.74 -11.83 19.90
CA LYS A 323 -7.77 -10.94 19.38
C LYS A 323 -7.78 -10.94 17.85
N ALA A 324 -6.61 -10.82 17.21
CA ALA A 324 -6.46 -10.86 15.76
C ALA A 324 -7.03 -12.15 15.17
N GLN A 325 -6.77 -13.32 15.80
CA GLN A 325 -7.30 -14.63 15.37
C GLN A 325 -8.84 -14.67 15.36
N LYS A 326 -9.50 -13.95 16.27
CA LYS A 326 -10.96 -13.87 16.33
C LYS A 326 -11.49 -12.87 15.33
N ASP A 327 -10.85 -11.72 15.24
CA ASP A 327 -11.31 -10.59 14.43
C ASP A 327 -11.21 -10.89 12.92
N ILE A 328 -10.19 -11.66 12.48
CA ILE A 328 -10.00 -12.01 11.07
C ILE A 328 -11.19 -12.80 10.47
N LEU A 329 -11.94 -13.50 11.31
CA LEU A 329 -13.13 -14.25 10.88
C LEU A 329 -14.34 -13.36 10.60
N GLN A 330 -14.33 -12.12 11.10
CA GLN A 330 -15.46 -11.20 11.05
C GLN A 330 -15.20 -9.96 10.20
N ILE A 331 -13.94 -9.60 10.03
CA ILE A 331 -13.53 -8.39 9.32
C ILE A 331 -13.08 -8.75 7.91
N LYS A 332 -13.66 -8.08 6.91
CA LYS A 332 -13.16 -8.12 5.54
C LYS A 332 -12.05 -7.09 5.40
N PHE A 333 -10.86 -7.59 5.19
CA PHE A 333 -9.69 -6.78 4.87
C PHE A 333 -9.64 -6.45 3.39
#